data_fa2bf3f1cf483046372756f1ef84522c
#
_entry.id   fa2bf3f1cf483046372756f1ef84522c
#
_cell.length_a   1.000
_cell.length_b   1.000
_cell.length_c   1.000
_cell.angle_alpha   90.00
_cell.angle_beta   90.00
_cell.angle_gamma   90.00
#
_symmetry.space_group_name_H-M   'P 1'
#
loop_
_entity.id
_entity.type
_entity.pdbx_description
1 polymer ?
#
loop_
_entity_poly.entity_id
_entity_poly.type
_entity_poly.pdbx_seq_one_letter_code
_entity_poly.pdbx_strand_id
1 'polypeptide(L)'
;MKRVGVVVAVCALLFAIAAAVGPALRAQPPCTAGVDLRQVAITVDGERATGRVYEPYRCVPGDIPATKLVVAVHGHGGSSADFAPYMSALARTGGSPILLMDLRSADGPWRTGDWNLWAGWHDLVAATQWYRGEHPDIASTVLWGWSQGGITSGLAVAHGPPGLFDYWVDNYGPSDDFTMWAASGSVNPALPRQIERDAGGCTPMICPLAYIERSPALLADRMSMRRAFLIHGTADAIVPFATSVELRAALTAAGKPFSFYTVVSGRDLTGAIVPGDHAVGPALFEGGCVVLRLLAGTEPLAPQVSDYVVDVGHDLVTAPPAPAGAKCAA
;
A
#
# COMPACT_ATOMS: atom_id res chain seq x y z
N MET A 1 -80.46 22.41 23.68
CA MET A 1 -79.70 21.41 22.88
C MET A 1 -79.01 22.00 21.68
N LYS A 2 -78.30 23.16 21.76
CA LYS A 2 -77.57 23.78 20.62
C LYS A 2 -76.10 24.14 20.93
N ARG A 3 -75.50 23.71 22.04
CA ARG A 3 -74.09 24.01 22.42
C ARG A 3 -73.16 22.82 22.36
N VAL A 4 -73.64 21.59 22.17
CA VAL A 4 -72.79 20.38 22.11
C VAL A 4 -72.22 20.15 20.68
N GLY A 5 -72.90 20.65 19.65
CA GLY A 5 -72.45 20.43 18.26
C GLY A 5 -71.25 21.26 17.82
N VAL A 6 -70.95 22.42 18.42
CA VAL A 6 -69.87 23.31 18.03
C VAL A 6 -68.50 22.84 18.58
N VAL A 7 -68.51 22.22 19.78
CA VAL A 7 -67.24 21.74 20.40
C VAL A 7 -66.70 20.51 19.69
N VAL A 8 -67.58 19.63 19.16
CA VAL A 8 -67.13 18.43 18.42
C VAL A 8 -66.52 18.79 17.06
N ALA A 9 -67.06 19.83 16.41
CA ALA A 9 -66.54 20.26 15.11
C ALA A 9 -65.16 20.94 15.22
N VAL A 10 -64.93 21.69 16.31
CA VAL A 10 -63.60 22.34 16.54
C VAL A 10 -62.52 21.31 16.93
N CYS A 11 -62.86 20.28 17.72
CA CYS A 11 -61.94 19.22 18.05
C CYS A 11 -61.56 18.34 16.83
N ALA A 12 -62.51 18.08 15.92
CA ALA A 12 -62.27 17.34 14.68
C ALA A 12 -61.36 18.13 13.74
N LEU A 13 -61.48 19.46 13.68
CA LEU A 13 -60.65 20.30 12.83
C LEU A 13 -59.20 20.40 13.39
N LEU A 14 -59.01 20.42 14.69
CA LEU A 14 -57.71 20.43 15.33
C LEU A 14 -57.00 19.07 15.19
N PHE A 15 -57.71 17.95 15.18
CA PHE A 15 -57.13 16.64 14.90
C PHE A 15 -56.77 16.47 13.41
N ALA A 16 -57.55 17.06 12.49
CA ALA A 16 -57.24 17.02 11.07
C ALA A 16 -55.99 17.87 10.70
N ILE A 17 -55.72 18.97 11.43
CA ILE A 17 -54.54 19.79 11.26
C ILE A 17 -53.32 19.11 11.88
N ALA A 18 -53.45 18.38 13.00
CA ALA A 18 -52.36 17.63 13.58
C ALA A 18 -51.94 16.38 12.76
N ALA A 19 -52.88 15.80 11.99
CA ALA A 19 -52.59 14.68 11.10
C ALA A 19 -51.97 15.09 9.73
N ALA A 20 -52.05 16.38 9.38
CA ALA A 20 -51.47 16.91 8.13
C ALA A 20 -50.05 17.43 8.30
N VAL A 21 -49.50 17.48 9.51
CA VAL A 21 -48.07 17.66 9.73
C VAL A 21 -47.43 16.27 9.59
N GLY A 22 -47.22 15.83 8.36
CA GLY A 22 -46.41 14.65 8.06
C GLY A 22 -45.07 14.75 8.80
N PRO A 23 -44.43 13.61 9.15
CA PRO A 23 -43.15 13.64 9.80
C PRO A 23 -42.24 14.59 9.02
N ALA A 24 -41.85 15.69 9.67
CA ALA A 24 -40.85 16.58 9.08
C ALA A 24 -39.72 15.68 8.63
N LEU A 25 -39.51 15.61 7.33
CA LEU A 25 -38.36 14.95 6.75
C LEU A 25 -37.15 15.54 7.51
N ARG A 26 -36.66 14.81 8.51
CA ARG A 26 -35.38 15.15 9.13
C ARG A 26 -34.43 15.15 7.99
N ALA A 27 -33.99 16.32 7.56
CA ALA A 27 -32.95 16.44 6.58
C ALA A 27 -31.80 15.54 7.10
N GLN A 28 -31.50 14.48 6.37
CA GLN A 28 -30.34 13.67 6.69
C GLN A 28 -29.16 14.64 6.73
N PRO A 29 -28.31 14.57 7.77
CA PRO A 29 -27.13 15.41 7.81
C PRO A 29 -26.40 15.26 6.49
N PRO A 30 -25.85 16.34 5.93
CA PRO A 30 -25.16 16.27 4.66
C PRO A 30 -24.06 15.20 4.78
N CYS A 31 -24.12 14.21 3.91
CA CYS A 31 -23.09 13.18 3.86
C CYS A 31 -21.76 13.85 3.52
N THR A 32 -20.71 13.58 4.27
CA THR A 32 -19.36 14.09 4.02
C THR A 32 -18.53 12.94 3.47
N ALA A 33 -17.89 13.13 2.33
CA ALA A 33 -16.99 12.13 1.76
C ALA A 33 -15.90 11.73 2.79
N GLY A 34 -15.59 10.45 2.91
CA GLY A 34 -14.67 9.95 3.91
C GLY A 34 -14.01 8.63 3.51
N VAL A 35 -13.48 7.95 4.49
CA VAL A 35 -12.87 6.63 4.33
C VAL A 35 -13.40 5.74 5.45
N ASP A 36 -14.00 4.62 5.07
CA ASP A 36 -14.33 3.55 5.99
C ASP A 36 -13.09 2.71 6.25
N LEU A 37 -12.78 2.52 7.51
CA LEU A 37 -11.66 1.71 7.98
C LEU A 37 -12.19 0.45 8.64
N ARG A 38 -11.87 -0.71 8.08
CA ARG A 38 -12.19 -2.00 8.71
C ARG A 38 -10.95 -2.88 8.86
N GLN A 39 -10.89 -3.62 9.94
CA GLN A 39 -9.91 -4.70 10.10
C GLN A 39 -10.35 -5.91 9.28
N VAL A 40 -9.39 -6.58 8.68
CA VAL A 40 -9.60 -7.81 7.93
C VAL A 40 -8.74 -8.92 8.51
N ALA A 41 -9.25 -10.14 8.39
CA ALA A 41 -8.51 -11.34 8.73
C ALA A 41 -8.94 -12.45 7.77
N ILE A 42 -7.97 -13.06 7.13
CA ILE A 42 -8.15 -14.19 6.22
C ILE A 42 -7.33 -15.38 6.72
N THR A 43 -7.71 -16.57 6.32
CA THR A 43 -6.91 -17.78 6.61
C THR A 43 -6.06 -18.12 5.40
N VAL A 44 -4.75 -18.17 5.59
CA VAL A 44 -3.77 -18.51 4.56
C VAL A 44 -2.87 -19.62 5.11
N ASP A 45 -2.77 -20.73 4.42
CA ASP A 45 -2.00 -21.91 4.84
C ASP A 45 -2.34 -22.42 6.26
N GLY A 46 -3.62 -22.29 6.65
CA GLY A 46 -4.10 -22.67 7.98
C GLY A 46 -3.85 -21.64 9.09
N GLU A 47 -3.17 -20.54 8.81
CA GLU A 47 -2.87 -19.49 9.76
C GLU A 47 -3.65 -18.20 9.46
N ARG A 48 -3.76 -17.32 10.45
CA ARG A 48 -4.48 -16.06 10.32
C ARG A 48 -3.56 -14.95 9.84
N ALA A 49 -3.82 -14.44 8.64
CA ALA A 49 -3.25 -13.21 8.11
C ALA A 49 -4.21 -12.04 8.40
N THR A 50 -3.67 -10.91 8.85
CA THR A 50 -4.44 -9.72 9.24
C THR A 50 -4.04 -8.51 8.44
N GLY A 51 -4.88 -7.47 8.48
CA GLY A 51 -4.63 -6.20 7.82
C GLY A 51 -5.78 -5.22 8.02
N ARG A 52 -5.76 -4.17 7.22
CA ARG A 52 -6.80 -3.13 7.23
C ARG A 52 -7.19 -2.76 5.81
N VAL A 53 -8.49 -2.57 5.59
CA VAL A 53 -9.03 -1.99 4.37
C VAL A 53 -9.42 -0.54 4.63
N TYR A 54 -9.02 0.34 3.75
CA TYR A 54 -9.37 1.75 3.69
C TYR A 54 -10.23 1.96 2.45
N GLU A 55 -11.54 2.01 2.60
CA GLU A 55 -12.51 2.16 1.50
C GLU A 55 -13.01 3.60 1.42
N PRO A 56 -12.62 4.36 0.39
CA PRO A 56 -13.12 5.71 0.22
C PRO A 56 -14.59 5.67 -0.20
N TYR A 57 -15.41 6.52 0.41
CA TYR A 57 -16.79 6.73 -0.01
C TYR A 57 -17.03 8.19 -0.38
N ARG A 58 -17.86 8.39 -1.37
CA ARG A 58 -18.32 9.70 -1.82
C ARG A 58 -19.82 9.81 -1.59
N CYS A 59 -20.27 11.01 -1.30
CA CYS A 59 -21.69 11.28 -1.05
C CYS A 59 -22.40 11.77 -2.32
N VAL A 60 -22.07 11.20 -3.47
CA VAL A 60 -22.65 11.57 -4.74
C VAL A 60 -23.58 10.44 -5.21
N PRO A 61 -24.86 10.74 -5.51
CA PRO A 61 -25.75 9.74 -6.07
C PRO A 61 -25.17 9.17 -7.37
N GLY A 62 -25.08 7.85 -7.50
CA GLY A 62 -24.52 7.18 -8.67
C GLY A 62 -22.99 7.09 -8.66
N ASP A 63 -22.38 7.02 -7.49
CA ASP A 63 -20.94 6.81 -7.34
C ASP A 63 -20.48 5.58 -8.14
N ILE A 64 -19.48 5.79 -8.99
CA ILE A 64 -18.93 4.71 -9.83
C ILE A 64 -18.04 3.86 -8.92
N PRO A 65 -18.21 2.53 -8.86
CA PRO A 65 -17.36 1.66 -8.10
C PRO A 65 -15.88 1.84 -8.48
N ALA A 66 -14.99 1.74 -7.51
CA ALA A 66 -13.56 1.80 -7.77
C ALA A 66 -13.15 0.60 -8.64
N THR A 67 -12.41 0.87 -9.71
CA THR A 67 -11.91 -0.16 -10.64
C THR A 67 -10.45 -0.53 -10.38
N LYS A 68 -9.81 0.10 -9.40
CA LYS A 68 -8.42 -0.13 -9.02
C LYS A 68 -8.32 -0.41 -7.53
N LEU A 69 -7.42 -1.33 -7.18
CA LEU A 69 -7.08 -1.70 -5.81
C LEU A 69 -5.60 -1.40 -5.57
N VAL A 70 -5.28 -0.86 -4.41
CA VAL A 70 -3.90 -0.86 -3.89
C VAL A 70 -3.81 -1.93 -2.82
N VAL A 71 -2.89 -2.88 -2.99
CA VAL A 71 -2.49 -3.81 -1.94
C VAL A 71 -1.14 -3.34 -1.42
N ALA A 72 -1.04 -3.10 -0.12
CA ALA A 72 0.17 -2.56 0.48
C ALA A 72 0.69 -3.45 1.61
N VAL A 73 2.00 -3.35 1.89
CA VAL A 73 2.65 -4.06 2.98
C VAL A 73 3.77 -3.21 3.58
N HIS A 74 3.78 -3.14 4.92
CA HIS A 74 4.69 -2.30 5.69
C HIS A 74 6.09 -2.91 5.87
N GLY A 75 7.03 -2.12 6.41
CA GLY A 75 8.38 -2.54 6.74
C GLY A 75 8.48 -3.34 8.06
N HIS A 76 9.69 -3.81 8.35
CA HIS A 76 10.03 -4.57 9.56
C HIS A 76 9.61 -3.83 10.83
N GLY A 77 8.97 -4.54 11.76
CA GLY A 77 8.54 -3.98 13.05
C GLY A 77 7.34 -3.04 12.99
N GLY A 78 6.80 -2.75 11.80
CA GLY A 78 5.58 -1.96 11.63
C GLY A 78 4.29 -2.76 11.77
N SER A 79 3.16 -2.07 11.68
CA SER A 79 1.83 -2.67 11.58
C SER A 79 0.93 -1.83 10.67
N SER A 80 -0.16 -2.42 10.19
CA SER A 80 -1.17 -1.69 9.41
C SER A 80 -1.81 -0.55 10.19
N ALA A 81 -1.75 -0.59 11.54
CA ALA A 81 -2.26 0.46 12.40
C ALA A 81 -1.41 1.73 12.37
N ASP A 82 -0.08 1.58 12.28
CA ASP A 82 0.86 2.70 12.34
C ASP A 82 0.70 3.65 11.15
N PHE A 83 0.28 3.11 10.01
CA PHE A 83 0.11 3.86 8.77
C PHE A 83 -1.33 4.33 8.52
N ALA A 84 -2.26 4.12 9.47
CA ALA A 84 -3.68 4.40 9.27
C ALA A 84 -3.99 5.84 8.83
N PRO A 85 -3.40 6.91 9.39
CA PRO A 85 -3.66 8.28 8.95
C PRO A 85 -3.18 8.51 7.50
N TYR A 86 -2.02 7.97 7.15
CA TYR A 86 -1.42 8.12 5.81
C TYR A 86 -2.24 7.37 4.75
N MET A 87 -2.59 6.10 5.02
CA MET A 87 -3.41 5.30 4.12
C MET A 87 -4.82 5.85 3.92
N SER A 88 -5.43 6.37 4.99
CA SER A 88 -6.73 7.06 4.88
C SER A 88 -6.65 8.30 3.98
N ALA A 89 -5.57 9.08 4.09
CA ALA A 89 -5.37 10.24 3.22
C ALA A 89 -5.16 9.82 1.76
N LEU A 90 -4.36 8.79 1.50
CA LEU A 90 -4.12 8.25 0.16
C LEU A 90 -5.40 7.68 -0.46
N ALA A 91 -6.16 6.85 0.27
CA ALA A 91 -7.42 6.29 -0.20
C ALA A 91 -8.42 7.38 -0.59
N ARG A 92 -8.54 8.43 0.24
CA ARG A 92 -9.40 9.59 -0.02
C ARG A 92 -8.97 10.35 -1.27
N THR A 93 -7.66 10.62 -1.40
CA THR A 93 -7.10 11.39 -2.53
C THR A 93 -7.19 10.59 -3.83
N GLY A 94 -6.85 9.28 -3.78
CA GLY A 94 -6.86 8.40 -4.95
C GLY A 94 -8.25 7.89 -5.34
N GLY A 95 -9.24 8.00 -4.45
CA GLY A 95 -10.59 7.50 -4.70
C GLY A 95 -10.65 5.99 -4.94
N SER A 96 -9.70 5.24 -4.38
CA SER A 96 -9.57 3.79 -4.57
C SER A 96 -9.30 3.09 -3.25
N PRO A 97 -9.79 1.87 -3.04
CA PRO A 97 -9.53 1.11 -1.83
C PRO A 97 -8.04 0.77 -1.69
N ILE A 98 -7.59 0.76 -0.43
CA ILE A 98 -6.25 0.31 -0.05
C ILE A 98 -6.39 -0.83 0.95
N LEU A 99 -5.83 -1.98 0.62
CA LEU A 99 -5.70 -3.13 1.52
C LEU A 99 -4.26 -3.19 2.03
N LEU A 100 -4.03 -2.77 3.27
CA LEU A 100 -2.72 -2.82 3.92
C LEU A 100 -2.64 -4.07 4.79
N MET A 101 -1.78 -5.02 4.41
CA MET A 101 -1.57 -6.26 5.14
C MET A 101 -0.48 -6.13 6.19
N ASP A 102 -0.68 -6.80 7.31
CA ASP A 102 0.33 -6.97 8.34
C ASP A 102 1.29 -8.11 7.94
N LEU A 103 2.59 -7.91 8.18
CA LEU A 103 3.57 -8.99 8.07
C LEU A 103 3.39 -9.94 9.26
N ARG A 104 3.28 -11.24 8.98
CA ARG A 104 3.21 -12.25 10.05
C ARG A 104 4.53 -12.36 10.78
N SER A 105 4.44 -12.50 12.11
CA SER A 105 5.59 -12.88 12.94
C SER A 105 5.60 -14.40 13.14
N ALA A 106 6.80 -14.99 13.16
CA ALA A 106 6.97 -16.39 13.49
C ALA A 106 6.52 -16.74 14.92
N ASP A 107 6.49 -15.74 15.82
CA ASP A 107 6.07 -15.91 17.23
C ASP A 107 4.56 -15.69 17.45
N GLY A 108 3.77 -15.61 16.38
CA GLY A 108 2.31 -15.45 16.42
C GLY A 108 1.77 -14.10 15.94
N PRO A 109 0.45 -13.98 15.80
CA PRO A 109 -0.22 -12.88 15.08
C PRO A 109 -0.11 -11.50 15.75
N TRP A 110 0.48 -11.40 16.92
CA TRP A 110 0.56 -10.18 17.73
C TRP A 110 1.97 -9.59 17.84
N ARG A 111 2.97 -10.26 17.27
CA ARG A 111 4.35 -9.76 17.24
C ARG A 111 4.71 -9.37 15.82
N THR A 112 4.57 -8.09 15.53
CA THR A 112 5.14 -7.47 14.35
C THR A 112 6.65 -7.39 14.53
N GLY A 113 7.44 -7.71 13.51
CA GLY A 113 8.89 -7.53 13.61
C GLY A 113 9.71 -8.79 13.44
N ASP A 114 9.19 -9.81 12.80
CA ASP A 114 9.99 -10.94 12.36
C ASP A 114 10.19 -10.91 10.84
N TRP A 115 11.32 -11.44 10.39
CA TRP A 115 11.59 -11.65 8.98
C TRP A 115 10.87 -12.90 8.52
N ASN A 116 9.72 -12.74 7.86
CA ASN A 116 8.88 -13.85 7.41
C ASN A 116 8.38 -13.56 5.99
N LEU A 117 9.32 -13.62 5.04
CA LEU A 117 9.03 -13.30 3.64
C LEU A 117 8.14 -14.33 3.00
N TRP A 118 8.36 -15.63 3.36
CA TRP A 118 7.64 -16.72 2.72
C TRP A 118 6.15 -16.68 3.02
N ALA A 119 5.77 -16.54 4.27
CA ALA A 119 4.38 -16.37 4.63
C ALA A 119 3.81 -15.04 4.11
N GLY A 120 4.62 -13.98 4.14
CA GLY A 120 4.18 -12.64 3.75
C GLY A 120 3.72 -12.55 2.29
N TRP A 121 4.45 -13.15 1.34
CA TRP A 121 4.01 -13.11 -0.05
C TRP A 121 2.76 -13.97 -0.30
N HIS A 122 2.60 -15.13 0.39
CA HIS A 122 1.37 -15.92 0.36
C HIS A 122 0.17 -15.09 0.82
N ASP A 123 0.36 -14.33 1.92
CA ASP A 123 -0.69 -13.46 2.46
C ASP A 123 -1.11 -12.38 1.48
N LEU A 124 -0.15 -11.74 0.81
CA LEU A 124 -0.45 -10.70 -0.18
C LEU A 124 -1.23 -11.25 -1.38
N VAL A 125 -0.84 -12.42 -1.88
CA VAL A 125 -1.55 -13.10 -2.98
C VAL A 125 -2.97 -13.45 -2.56
N ALA A 126 -3.12 -14.13 -1.41
CA ALA A 126 -4.42 -14.58 -0.91
C ALA A 126 -5.36 -13.40 -0.59
N ALA A 127 -4.83 -12.34 0.05
CA ALA A 127 -5.60 -11.15 0.38
C ALA A 127 -6.08 -10.41 -0.88
N THR A 128 -5.23 -10.33 -1.90
CA THR A 128 -5.59 -9.75 -3.19
C THR A 128 -6.70 -10.54 -3.88
N GLN A 129 -6.56 -11.85 -3.92
CA GLN A 129 -7.57 -12.74 -4.51
C GLN A 129 -8.90 -12.67 -3.75
N TRP A 130 -8.84 -12.68 -2.41
CA TRP A 130 -10.02 -12.52 -1.57
C TRP A 130 -10.74 -11.20 -1.85
N TYR A 131 -10.02 -10.07 -1.81
CA TYR A 131 -10.64 -8.76 -2.01
C TYR A 131 -11.23 -8.61 -3.41
N ARG A 132 -10.51 -9.05 -4.46
CA ARG A 132 -11.03 -9.03 -5.83
C ARG A 132 -12.22 -9.96 -6.04
N GLY A 133 -12.29 -11.07 -5.30
CA GLY A 133 -13.45 -11.97 -5.31
C GLY A 133 -14.72 -11.32 -4.75
N GLU A 134 -14.57 -10.49 -3.72
CA GLU A 134 -15.69 -9.71 -3.15
C GLU A 134 -16.02 -8.45 -3.98
N HIS A 135 -15.07 -7.96 -4.79
CA HIS A 135 -15.17 -6.72 -5.57
C HIS A 135 -14.84 -6.98 -7.05
N PRO A 136 -15.74 -7.60 -7.82
CA PRO A 136 -15.48 -8.00 -9.23
C PRO A 136 -15.25 -6.81 -10.18
N ASP A 137 -15.62 -5.59 -9.79
CA ASP A 137 -15.36 -4.36 -10.54
C ASP A 137 -13.88 -3.94 -10.53
N ILE A 138 -13.05 -4.52 -9.64
CA ILE A 138 -11.62 -4.25 -9.59
C ILE A 138 -10.92 -4.86 -10.80
N ALA A 139 -10.57 -4.02 -11.75
CA ALA A 139 -9.93 -4.40 -13.02
C ALA A 139 -8.39 -4.29 -12.97
N SER A 140 -7.81 -3.55 -12.00
CA SER A 140 -6.37 -3.36 -11.90
C SER A 140 -5.90 -3.31 -10.46
N THR A 141 -4.72 -3.88 -10.20
CA THR A 141 -4.13 -3.95 -8.86
C THR A 141 -2.71 -3.35 -8.86
N VAL A 142 -2.48 -2.41 -7.96
CA VAL A 142 -1.16 -1.88 -7.62
C VAL A 142 -0.70 -2.57 -6.34
N LEU A 143 0.43 -3.27 -6.40
CA LEU A 143 1.08 -3.80 -5.21
C LEU A 143 2.17 -2.84 -4.75
N TRP A 144 2.16 -2.45 -3.48
CA TRP A 144 3.07 -1.48 -2.91
C TRP A 144 3.69 -1.97 -1.60
N GLY A 145 5.01 -2.08 -1.57
CA GLY A 145 5.75 -2.47 -0.37
C GLY A 145 6.87 -1.49 -0.05
N TRP A 146 7.24 -1.39 1.24
CA TRP A 146 8.40 -0.61 1.65
C TRP A 146 9.26 -1.37 2.65
N SER A 147 10.59 -1.23 2.56
CA SER A 147 11.55 -1.95 3.41
C SER A 147 11.35 -3.47 3.29
N GLN A 148 11.18 -4.19 4.38
CA GLN A 148 10.81 -5.62 4.34
C GLN A 148 9.56 -5.88 3.48
N GLY A 149 8.57 -4.98 3.49
CA GLY A 149 7.42 -5.08 2.62
C GLY A 149 7.78 -4.97 1.13
N GLY A 150 8.85 -4.24 0.79
CA GLY A 150 9.37 -4.14 -0.57
C GLY A 150 9.84 -5.49 -1.09
N ILE A 151 10.73 -6.18 -0.38
CA ILE A 151 11.18 -7.52 -0.76
C ILE A 151 10.02 -8.53 -0.74
N THR A 152 9.13 -8.48 0.26
CA THR A 152 7.94 -9.36 0.35
C THR A 152 7.01 -9.18 -0.84
N SER A 153 6.74 -7.92 -1.24
CA SER A 153 5.91 -7.62 -2.41
C SER A 153 6.57 -8.05 -3.72
N GLY A 154 7.89 -7.92 -3.84
CA GLY A 154 8.65 -8.44 -4.97
C GLY A 154 8.50 -9.96 -5.12
N LEU A 155 8.50 -10.70 -4.01
CA LEU A 155 8.23 -12.15 -4.03
C LEU A 155 6.80 -12.46 -4.46
N ALA A 156 5.81 -11.67 -4.01
CA ALA A 156 4.43 -11.85 -4.44
C ALA A 156 4.26 -11.64 -5.96
N VAL A 157 5.03 -10.72 -6.57
CA VAL A 157 5.05 -10.52 -8.03
C VAL A 157 5.75 -11.68 -8.76
N ALA A 158 6.81 -12.25 -8.15
CA ALA A 158 7.59 -13.33 -8.78
C ALA A 158 6.95 -14.71 -8.66
N HIS A 159 6.30 -15.01 -7.53
CA HIS A 159 5.71 -16.32 -7.22
C HIS A 159 4.20 -16.36 -7.42
N GLY A 160 3.53 -15.21 -7.36
CA GLY A 160 2.07 -15.13 -7.47
C GLY A 160 1.55 -15.44 -8.88
N PRO A 161 0.23 -15.62 -9.01
CA PRO A 161 -0.39 -15.86 -10.31
C PRO A 161 -0.11 -14.71 -11.30
N PRO A 162 0.27 -15.04 -12.55
CA PRO A 162 0.46 -14.01 -13.58
C PRO A 162 -0.77 -13.12 -13.75
N GLY A 163 -0.56 -11.79 -13.80
CA GLY A 163 -1.63 -10.80 -13.97
C GLY A 163 -2.45 -10.51 -12.70
N LEU A 164 -2.05 -11.03 -11.54
CA LEU A 164 -2.67 -10.66 -10.27
C LEU A 164 -2.34 -9.21 -9.90
N PHE A 165 -1.10 -8.79 -10.16
CA PHE A 165 -0.60 -7.44 -9.93
C PHE A 165 -0.23 -6.79 -11.27
N ASP A 166 -0.89 -5.67 -11.61
CA ASP A 166 -0.56 -4.92 -12.82
C ASP A 166 0.69 -4.06 -12.65
N TYR A 167 0.84 -3.46 -11.47
CA TYR A 167 1.94 -2.56 -11.14
C TYR A 167 2.54 -2.96 -9.79
N TRP A 168 3.86 -2.87 -9.71
CA TRP A 168 4.59 -3.08 -8.47
C TRP A 168 5.37 -1.82 -8.11
N VAL A 169 5.13 -1.29 -6.91
CA VAL A 169 5.83 -0.13 -6.35
C VAL A 169 6.67 -0.61 -5.18
N ASP A 170 7.98 -0.53 -5.33
CA ASP A 170 8.97 -0.90 -4.32
C ASP A 170 9.62 0.34 -3.74
N ASN A 171 9.40 0.59 -2.47
CA ASN A 171 10.08 1.64 -1.75
C ASN A 171 11.21 1.04 -0.91
N TYR A 172 12.45 1.31 -1.32
CA TYR A 172 13.67 0.91 -0.61
C TYR A 172 13.63 -0.53 -0.05
N GLY A 173 13.04 -1.45 -0.79
CA GLY A 173 13.07 -2.87 -0.47
C GLY A 173 14.45 -3.47 -0.75
N PRO A 174 14.90 -4.43 0.06
CA PRO A 174 16.05 -5.25 -0.31
C PRO A 174 15.82 -6.00 -1.61
N SER A 175 16.83 -6.09 -2.46
CA SER A 175 16.77 -6.83 -3.73
C SER A 175 16.96 -8.32 -3.54
N ASP A 176 17.72 -8.72 -2.51
CA ASP A 176 18.08 -10.10 -2.24
C ASP A 176 18.26 -10.39 -0.75
N ASP A 177 18.01 -11.65 -0.39
CA ASP A 177 18.07 -12.11 0.98
C ASP A 177 19.50 -12.48 1.44
N PHE A 178 20.43 -12.70 0.49
CA PHE A 178 21.85 -12.96 0.80
C PHE A 178 22.51 -11.70 1.37
N THR A 179 22.35 -10.57 0.66
CA THR A 179 22.89 -9.27 1.09
C THR A 179 22.28 -8.85 2.41
N MET A 180 20.96 -9.05 2.58
CA MET A 180 20.30 -8.75 3.85
C MET A 180 20.82 -9.62 4.99
N TRP A 181 20.98 -10.91 4.80
CA TRP A 181 21.57 -11.78 5.82
C TRP A 181 22.98 -11.33 6.22
N ALA A 182 23.81 -10.99 5.23
CA ALA A 182 25.21 -10.61 5.47
C ALA A 182 25.37 -9.24 6.14
N ALA A 183 24.51 -8.25 5.79
CA ALA A 183 24.67 -6.85 6.21
C ALA A 183 23.81 -6.48 7.43
N SER A 184 22.67 -7.13 7.62
CA SER A 184 21.66 -6.69 8.59
C SER A 184 22.10 -6.75 10.05
N GLY A 185 23.08 -7.59 10.40
CA GLY A 185 23.58 -7.71 11.76
C GLY A 185 24.18 -6.42 12.33
N SER A 186 24.64 -5.50 11.47
CA SER A 186 25.14 -4.18 11.86
C SER A 186 24.02 -3.22 12.26
N VAL A 187 22.82 -3.41 11.72
CA VAL A 187 21.61 -2.59 11.98
C VAL A 187 20.78 -3.21 13.10
N ASN A 188 20.54 -4.51 13.02
CA ASN A 188 19.80 -5.28 14.02
C ASN A 188 20.48 -6.65 14.23
N PRO A 189 21.16 -6.89 15.35
CA PRO A 189 21.88 -8.15 15.61
C PRO A 189 21.00 -9.42 15.60
N ALA A 190 19.68 -9.28 15.76
CA ALA A 190 18.75 -10.41 15.71
C ALA A 190 18.32 -10.77 14.28
N LEU A 191 18.44 -9.85 13.34
CA LEU A 191 17.88 -10.01 12.00
C LEU A 191 18.51 -11.15 11.19
N PRO A 192 19.83 -11.40 11.18
CA PRO A 192 20.39 -12.55 10.48
C PRO A 192 19.77 -13.88 10.90
N ARG A 193 19.48 -14.05 12.20
CA ARG A 193 18.81 -15.27 12.69
C ARG A 193 17.34 -15.35 12.32
N GLN A 194 16.67 -14.21 12.17
CA GLN A 194 15.29 -14.18 11.68
C GLN A 194 15.26 -14.62 10.21
N ILE A 195 16.18 -14.12 9.39
CA ILE A 195 16.36 -14.50 8.00
C ILE A 195 16.66 -16.01 7.88
N GLU A 196 17.58 -16.53 8.70
CA GLU A 196 17.87 -17.97 8.73
C GLU A 196 16.62 -18.80 9.07
N ARG A 197 15.80 -18.37 10.04
CA ARG A 197 14.55 -19.08 10.39
C ARG A 197 13.58 -19.10 9.21
N ASP A 198 13.37 -17.98 8.53
CA ASP A 198 12.51 -17.90 7.36
C ASP A 198 13.04 -18.78 6.21
N ALA A 199 14.36 -18.89 6.07
CA ALA A 199 15.02 -19.74 5.10
C ALA A 199 15.06 -21.25 5.50
N GLY A 200 14.32 -21.66 6.54
CA GLY A 200 14.25 -23.07 6.99
C GLY A 200 15.32 -23.45 8.02
N GLY A 201 15.89 -22.48 8.74
CA GLY A 201 16.84 -22.68 9.83
C GLY A 201 18.30 -22.81 9.41
N CYS A 202 18.66 -22.36 8.21
CA CYS A 202 20.02 -22.53 7.67
C CYS A 202 20.59 -21.24 7.04
N THR A 203 21.91 -21.13 7.02
CA THR A 203 22.62 -20.03 6.40
C THR A 203 22.61 -20.13 4.87
N PRO A 204 22.91 -19.01 4.15
CA PRO A 204 22.98 -19.02 2.68
C PRO A 204 23.97 -20.04 2.10
N MET A 205 25.05 -20.33 2.82
CA MET A 205 26.05 -21.30 2.38
C MET A 205 25.54 -22.75 2.42
N ILE A 206 24.60 -23.05 3.30
CA ILE A 206 24.03 -24.40 3.47
C ILE A 206 22.80 -24.58 2.60
N CYS A 207 21.93 -23.58 2.54
CA CYS A 207 20.66 -23.63 1.82
C CYS A 207 20.53 -22.51 0.76
N PRO A 208 21.42 -22.40 -0.22
CA PRO A 208 21.42 -21.28 -1.16
C PRO A 208 20.10 -21.15 -1.94
N LEU A 209 19.43 -22.24 -2.25
CA LEU A 209 18.15 -22.23 -2.96
C LEU A 209 17.04 -21.54 -2.16
N ALA A 210 17.03 -21.69 -0.84
CA ALA A 210 16.04 -21.02 0.01
C ALA A 210 16.19 -19.47 -0.05
N TYR A 211 17.40 -18.98 -0.16
CA TYR A 211 17.71 -17.56 -0.31
C TYR A 211 17.44 -17.07 -1.73
N ILE A 212 17.76 -17.86 -2.76
CA ILE A 212 17.40 -17.55 -4.16
C ILE A 212 15.89 -17.34 -4.28
N GLU A 213 15.08 -18.27 -3.75
CA GLU A 213 13.62 -18.17 -3.82
C GLU A 213 13.03 -17.03 -2.95
N ARG A 214 13.89 -16.33 -2.18
CA ARG A 214 13.53 -15.14 -1.39
C ARG A 214 14.17 -13.85 -1.90
N SER A 215 14.75 -13.87 -3.09
CA SER A 215 15.53 -12.76 -3.65
C SER A 215 14.89 -12.24 -4.93
N PRO A 216 14.10 -11.15 -4.89
CA PRO A 216 13.43 -10.58 -6.05
C PRO A 216 14.36 -10.34 -7.25
N ALA A 217 15.60 -9.89 -7.03
CA ALA A 217 16.56 -9.68 -8.11
C ALA A 217 16.90 -10.99 -8.83
N LEU A 218 17.00 -12.11 -8.11
CA LEU A 218 17.29 -13.42 -8.68
C LEU A 218 16.08 -14.09 -9.34
N LEU A 219 14.88 -13.52 -9.13
CA LEU A 219 13.60 -14.00 -9.67
C LEU A 219 13.01 -13.03 -10.69
N ALA A 220 13.76 -12.03 -11.14
CA ALA A 220 13.26 -10.97 -12.03
C ALA A 220 12.65 -11.51 -13.34
N ASP A 221 13.16 -12.60 -13.87
CA ASP A 221 12.63 -13.27 -15.07
C ASP A 221 11.22 -13.83 -14.87
N ARG A 222 10.88 -14.28 -13.64
CA ARG A 222 9.57 -14.83 -13.27
C ARG A 222 8.52 -13.76 -13.04
N MET A 223 8.91 -12.52 -12.79
CA MET A 223 8.00 -11.43 -12.46
C MET A 223 6.98 -11.15 -13.58
N SER A 224 5.72 -11.07 -13.21
CA SER A 224 4.61 -10.84 -14.15
C SER A 224 3.82 -9.59 -13.75
N MET A 225 4.33 -8.41 -14.13
CA MET A 225 3.65 -7.11 -13.99
C MET A 225 3.80 -6.31 -15.28
N ARG A 226 2.94 -5.31 -15.48
CA ARG A 226 3.07 -4.37 -16.59
C ARG A 226 4.26 -3.44 -16.41
N ARG A 227 4.53 -3.01 -15.15
CA ARG A 227 5.67 -2.16 -14.82
C ARG A 227 5.98 -2.21 -13.33
N ALA A 228 7.29 -2.16 -13.00
CA ALA A 228 7.79 -1.89 -11.66
C ALA A 228 8.14 -0.41 -11.49
N PHE A 229 8.05 0.09 -10.27
CA PHE A 229 8.48 1.42 -9.83
C PHE A 229 9.37 1.23 -8.62
N LEU A 230 10.66 1.51 -8.79
CA LEU A 230 11.66 1.38 -7.74
C LEU A 230 11.98 2.78 -7.20
N ILE A 231 11.73 3.02 -5.93
CA ILE A 231 11.94 4.30 -5.29
C ILE A 231 12.91 4.13 -4.11
N HIS A 232 14.07 4.77 -4.13
CA HIS A 232 15.06 4.59 -3.08
C HIS A 232 15.78 5.89 -2.76
N GLY A 233 16.00 6.12 -1.47
CA GLY A 233 16.78 7.24 -0.95
C GLY A 233 18.28 6.95 -0.99
N THR A 234 19.08 7.91 -1.44
CA THR A 234 20.54 7.73 -1.54
C THR A 234 21.26 7.75 -0.19
N ALA A 235 20.60 8.28 0.85
CA ALA A 235 21.12 8.35 2.22
C ALA A 235 20.59 7.21 3.12
N ASP A 236 19.97 6.17 2.53
CA ASP A 236 19.45 5.03 3.26
C ASP A 236 20.61 4.22 3.89
N ALA A 237 20.68 4.24 5.22
CA ALA A 237 21.68 3.54 6.00
C ALA A 237 21.22 2.15 6.50
N ILE A 238 19.96 1.77 6.26
CA ILE A 238 19.36 0.52 6.73
C ILE A 238 19.33 -0.49 5.59
N VAL A 239 18.73 -0.11 4.47
CA VAL A 239 18.77 -0.87 3.21
C VAL A 239 19.62 -0.07 2.23
N PRO A 240 20.84 -0.52 1.90
CA PRO A 240 21.73 0.26 1.03
C PRO A 240 21.10 0.53 -0.35
N PHE A 241 21.22 1.76 -0.84
CA PHE A 241 20.75 2.17 -2.18
C PHE A 241 21.23 1.22 -3.30
N ALA A 242 22.39 0.59 -3.11
CA ALA A 242 22.95 -0.38 -4.05
C ALA A 242 22.02 -1.58 -4.31
N THR A 243 21.16 -1.95 -3.37
CA THR A 243 20.20 -3.06 -3.55
C THR A 243 19.17 -2.73 -4.63
N SER A 244 18.63 -1.51 -4.66
CA SER A 244 17.74 -1.10 -5.76
C SER A 244 18.47 -0.95 -7.10
N VAL A 245 19.76 -0.60 -7.10
CA VAL A 245 20.59 -0.63 -8.33
C VAL A 245 20.75 -2.06 -8.83
N GLU A 246 20.94 -3.03 -7.94
CA GLU A 246 20.96 -4.45 -8.28
C GLU A 246 19.64 -4.92 -8.89
N LEU A 247 18.52 -4.62 -8.23
CA LEU A 247 17.18 -4.96 -8.74
C LEU A 247 16.90 -4.31 -10.10
N ARG A 248 17.30 -3.05 -10.28
CA ARG A 248 17.27 -2.37 -11.58
C ARG A 248 18.03 -3.14 -12.66
N ALA A 249 19.24 -3.59 -12.35
CA ALA A 249 20.07 -4.37 -13.29
C ALA A 249 19.39 -5.72 -13.62
N ALA A 250 18.85 -6.41 -12.63
CA ALA A 250 18.13 -7.67 -12.81
C ALA A 250 16.88 -7.51 -13.69
N LEU A 251 16.04 -6.48 -13.43
CA LEU A 251 14.88 -6.18 -14.27
C LEU A 251 15.27 -5.81 -15.70
N THR A 252 16.38 -5.07 -15.88
CA THR A 252 16.92 -4.76 -17.20
C THR A 252 17.33 -6.04 -17.95
N ALA A 253 18.07 -6.93 -17.30
CA ALA A 253 18.51 -8.20 -17.88
C ALA A 253 17.31 -9.11 -18.23
N ALA A 254 16.25 -9.08 -17.43
CA ALA A 254 15.01 -9.81 -17.64
C ALA A 254 14.05 -9.13 -18.65
N GLY A 255 14.40 -7.96 -19.20
CA GLY A 255 13.58 -7.22 -20.15
C GLY A 255 12.26 -6.68 -19.54
N LYS A 256 12.20 -6.50 -18.22
CA LYS A 256 10.99 -6.03 -17.55
C LYS A 256 10.93 -4.50 -17.57
N PRO A 257 9.77 -3.89 -17.88
CA PRO A 257 9.60 -2.44 -17.84
C PRO A 257 9.64 -1.91 -16.40
N PHE A 258 10.38 -0.83 -16.16
CA PHE A 258 10.38 -0.18 -14.86
C PHE A 258 10.64 1.33 -14.93
N SER A 259 10.31 2.02 -13.84
CA SER A 259 10.73 3.40 -13.54
C SER A 259 11.57 3.39 -12.27
N PHE A 260 12.71 4.07 -12.29
CA PHE A 260 13.63 4.16 -11.16
C PHE A 260 13.69 5.60 -10.64
N TYR A 261 13.34 5.79 -9.38
CA TYR A 261 13.30 7.07 -8.69
C TYR A 261 14.46 7.14 -7.68
N THR A 262 15.46 7.94 -7.98
CA THR A 262 16.57 8.24 -7.07
C THR A 262 16.19 9.45 -6.22
N VAL A 263 15.96 9.25 -4.92
CA VAL A 263 15.61 10.32 -3.99
C VAL A 263 16.86 10.75 -3.23
N VAL A 264 17.44 11.89 -3.60
CA VAL A 264 18.61 12.47 -2.93
C VAL A 264 18.16 13.29 -1.73
N SER A 265 17.21 14.18 -1.94
CA SER A 265 16.58 14.98 -0.90
C SER A 265 15.13 15.29 -1.27
N GLY A 266 14.32 15.59 -0.26
CA GLY A 266 12.92 15.96 -0.44
C GLY A 266 12.34 16.60 0.80
N ARG A 267 11.04 16.88 0.80
CA ARG A 267 10.34 17.48 1.94
C ARG A 267 9.78 16.41 2.86
N ASP A 268 9.94 16.61 4.16
CA ASP A 268 9.28 15.83 5.19
C ASP A 268 7.84 16.32 5.46
N LEU A 269 7.17 15.76 6.48
CA LEU A 269 5.82 16.15 6.88
C LEU A 269 5.71 17.61 7.36
N THR A 270 6.80 18.20 7.82
CA THR A 270 6.88 19.59 8.27
C THR A 270 7.16 20.57 7.13
N GLY A 271 7.54 20.05 5.95
CA GLY A 271 7.99 20.82 4.79
C GLY A 271 9.50 21.12 4.80
N ALA A 272 10.24 20.61 5.78
CA ALA A 272 11.70 20.74 5.81
C ALA A 272 12.34 19.87 4.73
N ILE A 273 13.42 20.36 4.11
CA ILE A 273 14.22 19.57 3.16
C ILE A 273 15.13 18.66 3.98
N VAL A 274 14.99 17.36 3.74
CA VAL A 274 15.76 16.30 4.42
C VAL A 274 16.33 15.33 3.38
N PRO A 275 17.42 14.60 3.72
CA PRO A 275 17.95 13.54 2.85
C PRO A 275 16.91 12.45 2.56
N GLY A 276 17.04 11.78 1.43
CA GLY A 276 16.32 10.55 1.15
C GLY A 276 16.91 9.39 1.93
N ASP A 277 16.38 9.16 3.12
CA ASP A 277 16.78 8.08 4.03
C ASP A 277 15.71 6.97 4.14
N HIS A 278 15.88 6.03 5.07
CA HIS A 278 14.97 4.90 5.33
C HIS A 278 13.74 5.29 6.16
N ALA A 279 13.56 6.54 6.51
CA ALA A 279 12.47 6.97 7.38
C ALA A 279 11.13 7.08 6.64
N VAL A 280 10.07 7.36 7.41
CA VAL A 280 8.81 7.87 6.88
C VAL A 280 9.04 9.31 6.40
N GLY A 281 9.57 9.43 5.19
CA GLY A 281 10.09 10.66 4.63
C GLY A 281 10.02 10.67 3.11
N PRO A 282 10.91 11.44 2.44
CA PRO A 282 10.80 11.73 1.02
C PRO A 282 10.64 10.50 0.12
N ALA A 283 11.41 9.43 0.34
CA ALA A 283 11.31 8.24 -0.50
C ALA A 283 9.95 7.57 -0.37
N LEU A 284 9.39 7.42 0.86
CA LEU A 284 8.06 6.85 1.05
C LEU A 284 6.97 7.73 0.43
N PHE A 285 7.09 9.05 0.57
CA PHE A 285 6.11 9.98 0.00
C PHE A 285 6.12 9.96 -1.53
N GLU A 286 7.29 9.83 -2.16
CA GLU A 286 7.35 9.68 -3.62
C GLU A 286 6.68 8.37 -4.07
N GLY A 287 6.85 7.26 -3.34
CA GLY A 287 6.12 6.03 -3.61
C GLY A 287 4.60 6.20 -3.54
N GLY A 288 4.11 6.89 -2.50
CA GLY A 288 2.70 7.25 -2.39
C GLY A 288 2.21 8.09 -3.57
N CYS A 289 3.05 9.00 -4.09
CA CYS A 289 2.73 9.80 -5.27
C CYS A 289 2.70 8.99 -6.56
N VAL A 290 3.62 8.04 -6.73
CA VAL A 290 3.55 7.05 -7.83
C VAL A 290 2.23 6.28 -7.76
N VAL A 291 1.85 5.78 -6.58
CA VAL A 291 0.56 5.10 -6.38
C VAL A 291 -0.61 6.00 -6.80
N LEU A 292 -0.64 7.26 -6.33
CA LEU A 292 -1.72 8.19 -6.68
C LEU A 292 -1.76 8.51 -8.18
N ARG A 293 -0.60 8.69 -8.83
CA ARG A 293 -0.53 8.90 -10.29
C ARG A 293 -1.00 7.66 -11.06
N LEU A 294 -0.69 6.45 -10.59
CA LEU A 294 -1.23 5.21 -11.17
C LEU A 294 -2.74 5.11 -11.03
N LEU A 295 -3.29 5.46 -9.86
CA LEU A 295 -4.72 5.49 -9.64
C LEU A 295 -5.42 6.51 -10.56
N ALA A 296 -4.83 7.68 -10.73
CA ALA A 296 -5.32 8.73 -11.62
C ALA A 296 -5.08 8.45 -13.12
N GLY A 297 -4.23 7.47 -13.47
CA GLY A 297 -3.84 7.19 -14.86
C GLY A 297 -2.92 8.26 -15.45
N THR A 298 -2.20 9.00 -14.60
CA THR A 298 -1.29 10.10 -15.00
C THR A 298 0.20 9.75 -14.84
N GLU A 299 0.51 8.57 -14.26
CA GLU A 299 1.90 8.10 -14.20
C GLU A 299 2.43 7.80 -15.60
N PRO A 300 3.57 8.35 -16.00
CA PRO A 300 4.16 8.06 -17.29
C PRO A 300 4.55 6.58 -17.42
N LEU A 301 4.02 5.91 -18.41
CA LEU A 301 4.30 4.51 -18.73
C LEU A 301 5.16 4.44 -20.00
N ALA A 302 6.41 4.89 -19.92
CA ALA A 302 7.35 4.79 -21.05
C ALA A 302 7.58 3.33 -21.43
N PRO A 303 7.93 3.02 -22.70
CA PRO A 303 7.90 1.64 -23.20
C PRO A 303 8.78 0.66 -22.42
N GLN A 304 9.96 1.10 -21.94
CA GLN A 304 10.93 0.21 -21.27
C GLN A 304 11.37 0.76 -19.91
N VAL A 305 12.30 1.69 -19.88
CA VAL A 305 12.96 2.20 -18.69
C VAL A 305 12.79 3.71 -18.62
N SER A 306 12.52 4.21 -17.40
CA SER A 306 12.57 5.64 -17.10
C SER A 306 13.39 5.84 -15.83
N ASP A 307 14.23 6.85 -15.81
CA ASP A 307 15.00 7.26 -14.64
C ASP A 307 14.59 8.67 -14.22
N TYR A 308 14.30 8.83 -12.93
CA TYR A 308 13.90 10.09 -12.33
C TYR A 308 14.79 10.41 -11.13
N VAL A 309 15.04 11.69 -10.92
CA VAL A 309 15.78 12.21 -9.77
C VAL A 309 14.86 13.16 -9.00
N VAL A 310 14.88 13.04 -7.68
CA VAL A 310 14.24 13.95 -6.72
C VAL A 310 15.32 14.49 -5.81
N ASP A 311 15.78 15.70 -6.06
CA ASP A 311 16.76 16.43 -5.25
C ASP A 311 16.29 17.88 -5.05
N VAL A 312 15.40 18.05 -4.08
CA VAL A 312 14.79 19.34 -3.77
C VAL A 312 15.82 20.33 -3.21
N GLY A 313 16.86 19.81 -2.52
CA GLY A 313 17.94 20.64 -1.99
C GLY A 313 18.78 21.35 -3.06
N HIS A 314 18.81 20.80 -4.26
CA HIS A 314 19.55 21.38 -5.42
C HIS A 314 18.64 21.73 -6.59
N ASP A 315 17.34 21.87 -6.38
CA ASP A 315 16.34 22.21 -7.42
C ASP A 315 16.36 21.27 -8.64
N LEU A 316 16.75 20.01 -8.44
CA LEU A 316 16.82 19.00 -9.49
C LEU A 316 15.70 17.95 -9.29
N VAL A 317 14.55 18.22 -9.91
CA VAL A 317 13.41 17.31 -9.87
C VAL A 317 12.98 16.98 -11.29
N THR A 318 13.19 15.72 -11.70
CA THR A 318 12.75 15.19 -13.00
C THR A 318 11.55 14.27 -12.88
N ALA A 319 11.14 13.93 -11.64
CA ALA A 319 9.95 13.15 -11.37
C ALA A 319 8.69 13.86 -11.90
N PRO A 320 7.66 13.11 -12.30
CA PRO A 320 6.37 13.68 -12.69
C PRO A 320 5.77 14.52 -11.57
N PRO A 321 4.98 15.55 -11.92
CA PRO A 321 4.43 16.47 -10.93
C PRO A 321 3.54 15.75 -9.91
N ALA A 322 3.46 16.29 -8.71
CA ALA A 322 2.61 15.80 -7.64
C ALA A 322 1.13 15.81 -8.06
N PRO A 323 0.37 14.74 -7.80
CA PRO A 323 -1.09 14.80 -7.93
C PRO A 323 -1.69 15.85 -6.99
N ALA A 324 -2.81 16.46 -7.40
CA ALA A 324 -3.48 17.48 -6.59
C ALA A 324 -3.82 16.96 -5.18
N GLY A 325 -3.41 17.68 -4.15
CA GLY A 325 -3.63 17.32 -2.75
C GLY A 325 -2.69 16.24 -2.19
N ALA A 326 -1.77 15.71 -3.00
CA ALA A 326 -0.77 14.75 -2.53
C ALA A 326 0.44 15.46 -1.89
N LYS A 327 1.04 14.78 -0.90
CA LYS A 327 2.36 15.15 -0.37
C LYS A 327 3.38 14.23 -1.00
N CYS A 328 4.14 14.75 -1.96
CA CYS A 328 5.26 14.08 -2.60
C CYS A 328 6.59 14.53 -1.98
N ALA A 329 7.68 13.91 -2.40
CA ALA A 329 9.01 14.32 -1.97
C ALA A 329 9.39 15.73 -2.45
N ALA A 330 8.87 16.16 -3.60
CA ALA A 330 9.15 17.45 -4.21
C ALA A 330 8.05 18.50 -3.93
#